data_c38875ff4d4e4c5a23d8f61358f6eca5
#
_entry.id   c38875ff4d4e4c5a23d8f61358f6eca5
#
_cell.length_a   1.000
_cell.length_b   1.000
_cell.length_c   1.000
_cell.angle_alpha   90.00
_cell.angle_beta   90.00
_cell.angle_gamma   90.00
#
_symmetry.space_group_name_H-M   'P 1'
#
loop_
_entity.id
_entity.type
_entity.pdbx_description
1 polymer ?
#
loop_
_entity_poly.entity_id
_entity_poly.type
_entity_poly.pdbx_seq_one_letter_code
_entity_poly.pdbx_strand_id
1 'polypeptide(L)'
;MISLATQQNINDEFEEINRFATLYLELPEGLKQQTQIRANLFGATKSISGEIVFQTGMCGYIESLTDPSYAQQLLVLTYPLIGNYGVPKFAKCDPKWPELLTCGFESDRIWPAALIVDRICEEGEYSHYEAATSLSKWLCDQGVTGLCGIDTRMLTKIIRTYGTLRAKIVIDSDRQDDIQFVNINEQNLVASVISKIVCNESDNSLFNVLAIDCGIKFNQIRCLLQRNCKVMVVPWDYEFNISDYDGLFISNGPGDPAKCTSLINRIASLLFSGTNIPIFGICLGHQLLASAAGANTYKMRFGNRGHNLPALHASSGRCFITAQNHGFAVDCNSLPKNWNELFINANDRSNEGMIHESKPYFSVQFHPEHCAGPDDTEWLFDVFVESMKIFKTTKDSVNLNQLINERLSFTTNYRSVI
;
A
#
# COMPACT_ATOMS: atom_id res chain seq x y z
N MET A 1 33.61 29.98 30.82
CA MET A 1 32.18 29.80 31.12
C MET A 1 31.42 30.70 30.14
N ILE A 2 30.82 30.08 29.13
CA ILE A 2 29.89 30.74 28.20
C ILE A 2 28.64 31.04 29.01
N SER A 3 28.12 32.27 29.02
CA SER A 3 26.98 32.65 29.82
C SER A 3 25.72 31.90 29.38
N LEU A 4 24.81 31.57 30.28
CA LEU A 4 23.52 30.94 29.99
C LEU A 4 22.76 31.67 28.87
N ALA A 5 22.85 32.98 28.78
CA ALA A 5 22.25 33.81 27.73
C ALA A 5 22.88 33.56 26.35
N THR A 6 24.20 33.26 26.27
CA THR A 6 24.89 32.94 25.02
C THR A 6 24.53 31.52 24.56
N GLN A 7 24.32 30.61 25.50
CA GLN A 7 23.89 29.24 25.20
C GLN A 7 22.41 29.16 24.73
N GLN A 8 21.56 30.04 25.31
CA GLN A 8 20.15 30.18 24.91
C GLN A 8 20.04 30.79 23.50
N ASN A 9 20.80 31.87 23.21
CA ASN A 9 20.84 32.45 21.87
C ASN A 9 21.39 31.49 20.80
N ILE A 10 22.37 30.65 21.13
CA ILE A 10 22.90 29.63 20.19
C ILE A 10 21.85 28.54 19.96
N ASN A 11 21.11 28.12 20.99
CA ASN A 11 20.03 27.15 20.85
C ASN A 11 18.85 27.73 20.05
N ASP A 12 18.48 29.00 20.28
CA ASP A 12 17.41 29.69 19.55
C ASP A 12 17.79 29.91 18.07
N GLU A 13 19.06 30.27 17.76
CA GLU A 13 19.55 30.31 16.38
C GLU A 13 19.61 28.92 15.72
N PHE A 14 19.99 27.87 16.45
CA PHE A 14 19.98 26.49 15.95
C PHE A 14 18.54 25.97 15.73
N GLU A 15 17.58 26.31 16.57
CA GLU A 15 16.15 26.01 16.39
C GLU A 15 15.57 26.79 15.20
N GLU A 16 15.99 28.03 14.96
CA GLU A 16 15.52 28.84 13.82
C GLU A 16 16.09 28.36 12.48
N ILE A 17 17.34 27.91 12.45
CA ILE A 17 17.99 27.37 11.25
C ILE A 17 17.38 26.05 10.79
N ASN A 18 16.84 25.25 11.70
CA ASN A 18 16.26 23.94 11.40
C ASN A 18 14.73 23.94 11.18
N ARG A 19 14.09 25.11 11.12
CA ARG A 19 12.65 25.24 10.87
C ARG A 19 12.23 25.09 9.43
N PHE A 20 13.17 25.14 8.49
CA PHE A 20 12.89 25.12 7.06
C PHE A 20 13.68 24.05 6.34
N ALA A 21 13.08 23.59 5.24
CA ALA A 21 13.75 22.75 4.27
C ALA A 21 13.28 23.10 2.85
N THR A 22 14.07 22.72 1.86
CA THR A 22 13.73 22.94 0.46
C THR A 22 13.44 21.61 -0.23
N LEU A 23 12.27 21.50 -0.84
CA LEU A 23 11.89 20.40 -1.72
C LEU A 23 12.43 20.71 -3.13
N TYR A 24 13.19 19.78 -3.67
CA TYR A 24 13.70 19.81 -5.05
C TYR A 24 13.02 18.71 -5.86
N LEU A 25 12.51 19.07 -7.05
CA LEU A 25 11.93 18.12 -7.99
C LEU A 25 12.86 18.00 -9.22
N GLU A 26 13.15 16.77 -9.62
CA GLU A 26 13.89 16.50 -10.85
C GLU A 26 12.91 16.47 -12.03
N LEU A 27 12.83 17.58 -12.74
CA LEU A 27 11.98 17.69 -13.93
C LEU A 27 12.67 17.10 -15.17
N PRO A 28 11.88 16.64 -16.19
CA PRO A 28 12.44 16.18 -17.46
C PRO A 28 13.35 17.22 -18.14
N GLU A 29 14.37 16.74 -18.85
CA GLU A 29 15.31 17.59 -19.57
C GLU A 29 14.61 18.56 -20.53
N GLY A 30 15.10 19.79 -20.59
CA GLY A 30 14.55 20.87 -21.44
C GLY A 30 13.57 21.80 -20.75
N LEU A 31 13.12 21.49 -19.54
CA LEU A 31 12.34 22.43 -18.73
C LEU A 31 13.30 23.28 -17.89
N LYS A 32 13.34 24.59 -18.20
CA LYS A 32 14.24 25.56 -17.53
C LYS A 32 13.87 25.89 -16.07
N GLN A 33 12.82 25.33 -15.52
CA GLN A 33 12.39 25.55 -14.15
C GLN A 33 12.87 24.41 -13.25
N GLN A 34 13.95 24.66 -12.54
CA GLN A 34 14.25 23.88 -11.34
C GLN A 34 13.17 24.22 -10.31
N THR A 35 12.29 23.27 -10.03
CA THR A 35 11.23 23.50 -9.05
C THR A 35 11.82 23.29 -7.67
N GLN A 36 12.11 24.39 -7.00
CA GLN A 36 12.55 24.47 -5.62
C GLN A 36 11.41 25.09 -4.81
N ILE A 37 11.00 24.42 -3.75
CA ILE A 37 9.92 24.90 -2.90
C ILE A 37 10.41 24.89 -1.46
N ARG A 38 10.58 26.08 -0.87
CA ARG A 38 10.92 26.21 0.54
C ARG A 38 9.66 26.05 1.38
N ALA A 39 9.76 25.28 2.45
CA ALA A 39 8.63 24.91 3.30
C ALA A 39 9.02 24.79 4.76
N ASN A 40 8.04 24.83 5.64
CA ASN A 40 8.24 24.59 7.06
C ASN A 40 8.47 23.09 7.32
N LEU A 41 9.41 22.81 8.21
CA LEU A 41 9.77 21.47 8.63
C LEU A 41 8.94 21.07 9.85
N PHE A 42 8.48 19.84 9.89
CA PHE A 42 7.91 19.18 11.06
C PHE A 42 8.36 17.71 11.11
N GLY A 43 8.11 17.01 12.22
CA GLY A 43 8.64 15.65 12.40
C GLY A 43 10.15 15.65 12.59
N ALA A 44 10.86 14.71 11.94
CA ALA A 44 12.30 14.58 12.08
C ALA A 44 13.06 15.61 11.22
N THR A 45 14.15 16.13 11.75
CA THR A 45 15.07 17.06 11.05
C THR A 45 16.11 16.28 10.29
N LYS A 46 15.77 15.84 9.06
CA LYS A 46 16.64 14.98 8.22
C LYS A 46 16.42 15.23 6.75
N SER A 47 17.51 15.43 6.00
CA SER A 47 17.45 15.43 4.53
C SER A 47 17.20 14.02 3.98
N ILE A 48 16.40 13.91 2.91
CA ILE A 48 15.98 12.63 2.35
C ILE A 48 15.68 12.74 0.85
N SER A 49 15.80 11.64 0.11
CA SER A 49 15.45 11.53 -1.30
C SER A 49 14.53 10.35 -1.55
N GLY A 50 13.70 10.43 -2.61
CA GLY A 50 12.78 9.37 -3.00
C GLY A 50 11.95 9.72 -4.23
N GLU A 51 10.94 8.92 -4.53
CA GLU A 51 9.96 9.22 -5.57
C GLU A 51 8.77 9.99 -4.97
N ILE A 52 8.46 11.18 -5.52
CA ILE A 52 7.32 11.95 -5.07
C ILE A 52 6.02 11.43 -5.68
N VAL A 53 5.05 11.14 -4.82
CA VAL A 53 3.73 10.64 -5.17
C VAL A 53 2.66 11.40 -4.41
N PHE A 54 1.42 11.40 -4.90
CA PHE A 54 0.31 12.04 -4.19
C PHE A 54 -0.83 11.05 -3.94
N GLN A 55 -1.58 11.29 -2.86
CA GLN A 55 -2.79 10.58 -2.49
C GLN A 55 -3.93 11.56 -2.29
N THR A 56 -5.14 11.18 -2.72
CA THR A 56 -6.34 12.04 -2.66
C THR A 56 -7.33 11.64 -1.56
N GLY A 57 -6.98 10.71 -0.68
CA GLY A 57 -7.80 10.33 0.47
C GLY A 57 -8.01 11.49 1.45
N MET A 58 -9.23 11.62 1.98
CA MET A 58 -9.58 12.66 2.95
C MET A 58 -9.33 12.23 4.40
N CYS A 59 -9.21 10.94 4.65
CA CYS A 59 -8.99 10.32 5.95
C CYS A 59 -7.97 9.17 5.80
N GLY A 60 -7.65 8.49 6.91
CA GLY A 60 -6.78 7.32 6.86
C GLY A 60 -5.29 7.65 6.67
N TYR A 61 -4.83 8.79 7.18
CA TYR A 61 -3.40 9.11 7.07
C TYR A 61 -2.53 8.17 7.91
N ILE A 62 -3.05 7.60 8.99
CA ILE A 62 -2.31 6.63 9.83
C ILE A 62 -2.10 5.34 9.05
N GLU A 63 -3.17 4.81 8.44
CA GLU A 63 -3.15 3.62 7.61
C GLU A 63 -2.25 3.81 6.39
N SER A 64 -2.32 4.98 5.75
CA SER A 64 -1.44 5.32 4.62
C SER A 64 0.02 5.41 5.03
N LEU A 65 0.33 6.01 6.17
CA LEU A 65 1.70 6.15 6.66
C LEU A 65 2.30 4.81 7.11
N THR A 66 1.46 3.86 7.52
CA THR A 66 1.92 2.51 7.92
C THR A 66 1.77 1.46 6.82
N ASP A 67 1.35 1.84 5.61
CA ASP A 67 1.32 0.95 4.44
C ASP A 67 2.73 0.78 3.84
N PRO A 68 3.30 -0.45 3.87
CA PRO A 68 4.64 -0.74 3.33
C PRO A 68 4.79 -0.39 1.84
N SER A 69 3.68 -0.32 1.09
CA SER A 69 3.70 0.05 -0.34
C SER A 69 4.20 1.48 -0.60
N TYR A 70 4.25 2.34 0.43
CA TYR A 70 4.85 3.67 0.34
C TYR A 70 6.36 3.71 0.66
N ALA A 71 7.01 2.59 0.85
CA ALA A 71 8.44 2.57 1.18
C ALA A 71 9.26 3.41 0.20
N GLN A 72 10.13 4.28 0.75
CA GLN A 72 11.00 5.24 0.04
C GLN A 72 10.27 6.28 -0.84
N GLN A 73 8.96 6.49 -0.68
CA GLN A 73 8.24 7.53 -1.39
C GLN A 73 8.12 8.80 -0.53
N LEU A 74 8.13 9.97 -1.18
CA LEU A 74 7.77 11.25 -0.59
C LEU A 74 6.27 11.44 -0.81
N LEU A 75 5.48 11.20 0.24
CA LEU A 75 4.02 11.14 0.14
C LEU A 75 3.40 12.52 0.29
N VAL A 76 2.71 13.00 -0.75
CA VAL A 76 1.92 14.23 -0.72
C VAL A 76 0.47 13.87 -0.40
N LEU A 77 -0.06 14.35 0.73
CA LEU A 77 -1.48 14.26 1.06
C LEU A 77 -2.19 15.55 0.61
N THR A 78 -3.18 15.39 -0.26
CA THR A 78 -3.85 16.55 -0.90
C THR A 78 -4.95 17.16 -0.06
N TYR A 79 -5.39 16.49 1.01
CA TYR A 79 -6.36 17.06 1.95
C TYR A 79 -5.73 18.23 2.71
N PRO A 80 -6.45 19.37 2.87
CA PRO A 80 -5.84 20.63 3.35
C PRO A 80 -5.27 20.60 4.76
N LEU A 81 -5.87 19.83 5.68
CA LEU A 81 -5.44 19.72 7.06
C LEU A 81 -5.22 18.28 7.44
N ILE A 82 -3.99 17.93 7.81
CA ILE A 82 -3.60 16.59 8.24
C ILE A 82 -3.21 16.60 9.72
N GLY A 83 -3.46 15.47 10.41
CA GLY A 83 -3.16 15.33 11.84
C GLY A 83 -4.30 15.70 12.79
N ASN A 84 -5.45 16.10 12.26
CA ASN A 84 -6.59 16.62 13.03
C ASN A 84 -7.22 15.64 14.02
N TYR A 85 -7.04 14.33 13.85
CA TYR A 85 -7.49 13.33 14.81
C TYR A 85 -6.34 12.65 15.59
N GLY A 86 -5.12 13.23 15.49
CA GLY A 86 -3.95 12.73 16.20
C GLY A 86 -3.52 11.33 15.75
N VAL A 87 -2.75 10.65 16.60
CA VAL A 87 -2.28 9.29 16.39
C VAL A 87 -2.62 8.47 17.63
N PRO A 88 -3.24 7.30 17.50
CA PRO A 88 -3.53 6.42 18.63
C PRO A 88 -2.23 5.84 19.20
N LYS A 89 -2.32 5.22 20.38
CA LYS A 89 -1.15 4.61 21.01
C LYS A 89 -0.66 3.41 20.18
N PHE A 90 0.52 3.55 19.60
CA PHE A 90 1.12 2.55 18.71
C PHE A 90 1.34 1.17 19.37
N ALA A 91 1.61 1.14 20.68
CA ALA A 91 1.84 -0.10 21.42
C ALA A 91 0.56 -0.85 21.83
N LYS A 92 -0.63 -0.38 21.39
CA LYS A 92 -1.89 -1.07 21.69
C LYS A 92 -2.02 -2.28 20.78
N CYS A 93 -1.98 -3.48 21.36
CA CYS A 93 -2.19 -4.71 20.63
C CYS A 93 -3.64 -4.83 20.13
N ASP A 94 -3.83 -5.52 19.00
CA ASP A 94 -5.15 -5.82 18.48
C ASP A 94 -5.99 -6.58 19.52
N PRO A 95 -7.25 -6.19 19.82
CA PRO A 95 -8.06 -6.82 20.86
C PRO A 95 -8.31 -8.32 20.65
N LYS A 96 -8.32 -8.77 19.39
CA LYS A 96 -8.58 -10.18 19.03
C LYS A 96 -7.26 -10.97 18.84
N TRP A 97 -6.19 -10.31 18.36
CA TRP A 97 -4.91 -10.94 18.06
C TRP A 97 -3.74 -10.13 18.63
N PRO A 98 -3.68 -9.97 19.98
CA PRO A 98 -2.76 -9.02 20.63
C PRO A 98 -1.29 -9.37 20.46
N GLU A 99 -0.97 -10.64 20.25
CA GLU A 99 0.43 -11.10 20.06
C GLU A 99 0.90 -10.98 18.61
N LEU A 100 -0.04 -10.77 17.68
CA LEU A 100 0.21 -10.83 16.25
C LEU A 100 0.18 -9.45 15.60
N LEU A 101 -0.76 -8.60 15.99
CA LEU A 101 -1.10 -7.37 15.28
C LEU A 101 -1.18 -6.16 16.20
N THR A 102 -0.83 -4.98 15.70
CA THR A 102 -1.07 -3.70 16.33
C THR A 102 -2.46 -3.16 15.96
N CYS A 103 -3.17 -2.58 16.91
CA CYS A 103 -4.51 -2.04 16.66
C CYS A 103 -4.45 -0.74 15.85
N GLY A 104 -5.21 -0.65 14.75
CA GLY A 104 -5.38 0.58 13.99
C GLY A 104 -4.22 0.97 13.07
N PHE A 105 -3.23 0.10 12.91
CA PHE A 105 -2.08 0.31 12.01
C PHE A 105 -2.00 -0.82 10.98
N GLU A 106 -1.39 -0.52 9.83
CA GLU A 106 -1.19 -1.49 8.75
C GLU A 106 0.17 -2.22 8.82
N SER A 107 1.08 -1.72 9.67
CA SER A 107 2.37 -2.34 9.98
C SER A 107 2.96 -1.77 11.27
N ASP A 108 4.22 -2.12 11.58
CA ASP A 108 4.92 -1.74 12.81
C ASP A 108 5.64 -0.39 12.76
N ARG A 109 5.60 0.34 11.64
CA ARG A 109 6.31 1.63 11.44
C ARG A 109 5.73 2.50 10.35
N ILE A 110 6.26 3.73 10.23
CA ILE A 110 6.02 4.62 9.10
C ILE A 110 6.96 4.23 7.95
N TRP A 111 6.41 4.10 6.74
CA TRP A 111 7.14 3.67 5.55
C TRP A 111 7.49 4.77 4.55
N PRO A 112 6.64 5.78 4.31
CA PRO A 112 7.04 6.92 3.48
C PRO A 112 8.34 7.53 3.99
N ALA A 113 9.24 7.89 3.05
CA ALA A 113 10.49 8.56 3.39
C ALA A 113 10.26 9.97 3.95
N ALA A 114 9.19 10.63 3.49
CA ALA A 114 8.73 11.90 4.02
C ALA A 114 7.23 12.10 3.78
N LEU A 115 6.63 13.00 4.56
CA LEU A 115 5.24 13.46 4.43
C LEU A 115 5.21 14.92 3.99
N ILE A 116 4.41 15.26 2.96
CA ILE A 116 4.25 16.61 2.44
C ILE A 116 2.78 17.01 2.50
N VAL A 117 2.47 18.12 3.18
CA VAL A 117 1.10 18.57 3.42
C VAL A 117 0.96 20.08 3.20
N ASP A 118 -0.25 20.55 2.99
CA ASP A 118 -0.56 21.99 3.03
C ASP A 118 -0.48 22.50 4.47
N ARG A 119 -1.28 21.96 5.36
CA ARG A 119 -1.29 22.31 6.78
C ARG A 119 -1.27 21.08 7.66
N ILE A 120 -0.55 21.18 8.78
CA ILE A 120 -0.55 20.18 9.84
C ILE A 120 -1.32 20.71 11.04
N CYS A 121 -2.06 19.83 11.71
CA CYS A 121 -2.64 20.10 13.01
C CYS A 121 -1.54 20.18 14.07
N GLU A 122 -1.47 21.27 14.78
CA GLU A 122 -0.42 21.53 15.76
C GLU A 122 -0.58 20.69 17.05
N GLU A 123 0.46 20.70 17.88
CA GLU A 123 0.45 19.94 19.13
C GLU A 123 -0.67 20.48 20.05
N GLY A 124 -1.52 19.55 20.54
CA GLY A 124 -2.66 19.88 21.39
C GLY A 124 -3.92 20.33 20.67
N GLU A 125 -3.91 20.53 19.34
CA GLU A 125 -5.09 20.92 18.56
C GLU A 125 -5.86 19.72 17.99
N TYR A 126 -5.27 18.53 17.98
CA TYR A 126 -5.95 17.33 17.50
C TYR A 126 -7.04 16.87 18.47
N SER A 127 -8.11 16.30 17.92
CA SER A 127 -9.28 15.90 18.70
C SER A 127 -9.82 14.56 18.25
N HIS A 128 -9.51 13.51 19.01
CA HIS A 128 -10.09 12.18 18.87
C HIS A 128 -9.92 11.39 20.17
N TYR A 129 -10.90 10.57 20.54
CA TYR A 129 -10.89 9.85 21.82
C TYR A 129 -9.73 8.83 21.95
N GLU A 130 -9.20 8.31 20.85
CA GLU A 130 -8.05 7.41 20.83
C GLU A 130 -6.70 8.11 20.67
N ALA A 131 -6.69 9.42 20.43
CA ALA A 131 -5.47 10.16 20.19
C ALA A 131 -4.56 10.14 21.45
N ALA A 132 -3.32 9.71 21.25
CA ALA A 132 -2.30 9.65 22.29
C ALA A 132 -1.14 10.61 22.03
N THR A 133 -0.94 11.03 20.78
CA THR A 133 0.14 11.94 20.38
C THR A 133 -0.23 12.68 19.10
N SER A 134 0.49 13.78 18.80
CA SER A 134 0.37 14.48 17.53
C SER A 134 1.06 13.71 16.39
N LEU A 135 0.64 14.00 15.16
CA LEU A 135 1.28 13.47 13.97
C LEU A 135 2.75 13.92 13.87
N SER A 136 3.05 15.18 14.16
CA SER A 136 4.41 15.72 14.13
C SER A 136 5.34 14.98 15.08
N LYS A 137 4.89 14.76 16.33
CA LYS A 137 5.67 14.01 17.31
C LYS A 137 5.89 12.57 16.88
N TRP A 138 4.87 11.89 16.37
CA TRP A 138 4.97 10.51 15.89
C TRP A 138 5.97 10.38 14.74
N LEU A 139 5.94 11.30 13.74
CA LEU A 139 6.93 11.32 12.67
C LEU A 139 8.35 11.53 13.24
N CYS A 140 8.51 12.46 14.18
CA CYS A 140 9.79 12.71 14.86
C CYS A 140 10.33 11.45 15.55
N ASP A 141 9.49 10.79 16.35
CA ASP A 141 9.83 9.57 17.09
C ASP A 141 10.23 8.41 16.14
N GLN A 142 9.69 8.39 14.93
CA GLN A 142 10.00 7.40 13.86
C GLN A 142 11.13 7.85 12.91
N GLY A 143 11.68 9.04 13.07
CA GLY A 143 12.75 9.57 12.25
C GLY A 143 12.31 9.93 10.81
N VAL A 144 11.04 10.32 10.62
CA VAL A 144 10.45 10.68 9.33
C VAL A 144 10.28 12.19 9.22
N THR A 145 10.75 12.74 8.11
CA THR A 145 10.68 14.17 7.81
C THR A 145 9.30 14.56 7.29
N GLY A 146 8.78 15.69 7.75
CA GLY A 146 7.56 16.30 7.26
C GLY A 146 7.78 17.71 6.72
N LEU A 147 7.06 18.10 5.65
CA LEU A 147 7.00 19.45 5.13
C LEU A 147 5.56 19.97 5.14
N CYS A 148 5.35 21.16 5.64
CA CYS A 148 4.05 21.86 5.57
C CYS A 148 4.19 23.29 5.00
N GLY A 149 3.06 23.89 4.63
CA GLY A 149 3.01 25.17 3.96
C GLY A 149 3.26 25.07 2.45
N ILE A 150 3.04 23.91 1.86
CA ILE A 150 3.21 23.66 0.42
C ILE A 150 1.84 23.59 -0.26
N ASP A 151 1.68 24.26 -1.40
CA ASP A 151 0.53 24.05 -2.28
C ASP A 151 0.55 22.63 -2.87
N THR A 152 -0.09 21.70 -2.15
CA THR A 152 -0.18 20.28 -2.54
C THR A 152 -0.99 20.09 -3.82
N ARG A 153 -1.91 21.03 -4.14
CA ARG A 153 -2.65 21.02 -5.40
C ARG A 153 -1.75 21.37 -6.59
N MET A 154 -0.84 22.31 -6.43
CA MET A 154 0.19 22.63 -7.43
C MET A 154 1.10 21.40 -7.66
N LEU A 155 1.61 20.78 -6.59
CA LEU A 155 2.43 19.55 -6.68
C LEU A 155 1.69 18.44 -7.42
N THR A 156 0.42 18.21 -7.09
CA THR A 156 -0.41 17.21 -7.77
C THR A 156 -0.52 17.48 -9.26
N LYS A 157 -0.69 18.74 -9.68
CA LYS A 157 -0.72 19.11 -11.09
C LYS A 157 0.62 18.83 -11.78
N ILE A 158 1.75 19.12 -11.13
CA ILE A 158 3.09 18.83 -11.65
C ILE A 158 3.25 17.32 -11.86
N ILE A 159 2.95 16.51 -10.83
CA ILE A 159 3.07 15.04 -10.90
C ILE A 159 2.14 14.46 -11.99
N ARG A 160 0.91 14.95 -12.11
CA ARG A 160 -0.01 14.50 -13.18
C ARG A 160 0.49 14.88 -14.57
N THR A 161 1.16 16.02 -14.70
CA THR A 161 1.67 16.51 -15.99
C THR A 161 2.92 15.79 -16.44
N TYR A 162 3.86 15.55 -15.53
CA TYR A 162 5.19 15.02 -15.88
C TYR A 162 5.39 13.56 -15.48
N GLY A 163 4.48 12.98 -14.70
CA GLY A 163 4.59 11.66 -14.09
C GLY A 163 5.14 11.74 -12.67
N THR A 164 5.34 10.59 -12.03
CA THR A 164 6.08 10.53 -10.78
C THR A 164 7.53 10.94 -11.03
N LEU A 165 8.07 11.75 -10.12
CA LEU A 165 9.38 12.37 -10.25
C LEU A 165 10.31 11.92 -9.14
N ARG A 166 11.62 11.89 -9.39
CA ARG A 166 12.59 11.86 -8.31
C ARG A 166 12.58 13.20 -7.60
N ALA A 167 12.60 13.17 -6.28
CA ALA A 167 12.59 14.37 -5.46
C ALA A 167 13.50 14.22 -4.25
N LYS A 168 13.95 15.33 -3.70
CA LYS A 168 14.74 15.36 -2.47
C LYS A 168 14.31 16.53 -1.59
N ILE A 169 14.35 16.31 -0.29
CA ILE A 169 14.17 17.32 0.75
C ILE A 169 15.54 17.57 1.35
N VAL A 170 15.97 18.83 1.38
CA VAL A 170 17.23 19.25 1.98
C VAL A 170 16.95 20.26 3.06
N ILE A 171 17.33 19.97 4.30
CA ILE A 171 17.21 20.91 5.43
C ILE A 171 18.24 22.04 5.29
N ASP A 172 17.93 23.21 5.84
CA ASP A 172 18.76 24.41 5.66
C ASP A 172 20.20 24.27 6.22
N SER A 173 20.45 23.32 7.14
CA SER A 173 21.80 23.01 7.63
C SER A 173 22.65 22.16 6.69
N ASP A 174 22.05 21.48 5.72
CA ASP A 174 22.71 20.53 4.83
C ASP A 174 23.06 21.17 3.48
N ARG A 175 24.09 20.63 2.83
CA ARG A 175 24.44 21.05 1.46
C ARG A 175 23.60 20.29 0.46
N GLN A 176 23.00 20.99 -0.49
CA GLN A 176 22.16 20.42 -1.54
C GLN A 176 22.86 19.30 -2.33
N ASP A 177 24.17 19.46 -2.58
CA ASP A 177 24.94 18.54 -3.42
C ASP A 177 25.26 17.21 -2.71
N ASP A 178 25.17 17.16 -1.39
CA ASP A 178 25.43 15.95 -0.61
C ASP A 178 24.24 14.97 -0.66
N ILE A 179 23.05 15.47 -1.03
CA ILE A 179 21.83 14.65 -1.17
C ILE A 179 21.58 14.40 -2.66
N GLN A 180 21.71 13.15 -3.08
CA GLN A 180 21.48 12.75 -4.47
C GLN A 180 20.02 12.36 -4.72
N PHE A 181 19.54 12.54 -5.96
CA PHE A 181 18.26 11.98 -6.38
C PHE A 181 18.35 10.45 -6.49
N VAL A 182 17.43 9.74 -5.88
CA VAL A 182 17.38 8.27 -5.86
C VAL A 182 16.28 7.76 -6.79
N ASN A 183 16.62 6.77 -7.63
CA ASN A 183 15.64 6.03 -8.40
C ASN A 183 15.26 4.76 -7.63
N ILE A 184 14.13 4.81 -6.93
CA ILE A 184 13.67 3.70 -6.09
C ILE A 184 13.26 2.45 -6.90
N ASN A 185 12.92 2.61 -8.20
CA ASN A 185 12.49 1.51 -9.07
C ASN A 185 13.67 0.63 -9.55
N GLU A 186 14.91 1.03 -9.31
CA GLU A 186 16.09 0.20 -9.55
C GLU A 186 16.36 -0.80 -8.44
N GLN A 187 15.74 -0.61 -7.28
CA GLN A 187 15.94 -1.41 -6.08
C GLN A 187 14.85 -2.47 -5.92
N ASN A 188 15.18 -3.58 -5.28
CA ASN A 188 14.18 -4.52 -4.78
C ASN A 188 13.66 -4.02 -3.43
N LEU A 189 12.59 -3.22 -3.46
CA LEU A 189 12.01 -2.66 -2.24
C LEU A 189 11.30 -3.72 -1.40
N VAL A 190 10.80 -4.79 -2.00
CA VAL A 190 10.16 -5.90 -1.28
C VAL A 190 11.13 -6.48 -0.25
N ALA A 191 12.40 -6.66 -0.60
CA ALA A 191 13.42 -7.16 0.32
C ALA A 191 13.64 -6.26 1.55
N SER A 192 13.26 -4.98 1.49
CA SER A 192 13.42 -4.03 2.60
C SER A 192 12.22 -3.94 3.56
N VAL A 193 11.08 -4.52 3.18
CA VAL A 193 9.82 -4.39 3.93
C VAL A 193 9.32 -5.70 4.55
N ILE A 194 10.13 -6.73 4.56
CA ILE A 194 9.78 -8.07 5.05
C ILE A 194 9.55 -8.05 6.55
N SER A 195 8.45 -8.67 6.98
CA SER A 195 8.19 -9.00 8.37
C SER A 195 8.85 -10.33 8.78
N LYS A 196 8.80 -10.64 10.07
CA LYS A 196 9.19 -11.95 10.57
C LYS A 196 8.14 -12.98 10.18
N ILE A 197 8.56 -14.25 10.04
CA ILE A 197 7.63 -15.38 9.90
C ILE A 197 6.67 -15.36 11.10
N VAL A 198 5.37 -15.32 10.82
CA VAL A 198 4.31 -15.26 11.82
C VAL A 198 3.29 -16.35 11.50
N CYS A 199 2.95 -17.14 12.49
CA CYS A 199 1.87 -18.12 12.38
C CYS A 199 0.93 -17.93 13.57
N ASN A 200 -0.37 -17.80 13.31
CA ASN A 200 -1.34 -17.87 14.40
C ASN A 200 -1.60 -19.36 14.74
N GLU A 201 -1.36 -19.72 15.98
CA GLU A 201 -1.66 -21.06 16.52
C GLU A 201 -3.12 -21.11 17.01
N SER A 202 -4.08 -21.14 16.09
CA SER A 202 -5.47 -21.36 16.46
C SER A 202 -5.88 -22.80 16.18
N ASP A 203 -6.18 -23.56 17.20
CA ASP A 203 -6.63 -24.96 17.09
C ASP A 203 -7.97 -25.13 16.38
N ASN A 204 -8.73 -24.03 16.24
CA ASN A 204 -10.06 -24.01 15.60
C ASN A 204 -10.06 -23.50 14.16
N SER A 205 -8.91 -23.32 13.55
CA SER A 205 -8.81 -22.84 12.16
C SER A 205 -9.28 -23.90 11.17
N LEU A 206 -10.10 -23.46 10.20
CA LEU A 206 -10.68 -24.35 9.18
C LEU A 206 -9.76 -24.56 7.99
N PHE A 207 -8.91 -23.56 7.68
CA PHE A 207 -8.04 -23.54 6.49
C PHE A 207 -6.66 -23.06 6.84
N ASN A 208 -5.63 -23.66 6.21
CA ASN A 208 -4.25 -23.23 6.30
C ASN A 208 -3.89 -22.36 5.08
N VAL A 209 -3.59 -21.11 5.29
CA VAL A 209 -3.22 -20.14 4.24
C VAL A 209 -1.74 -19.82 4.35
N LEU A 210 -1.01 -20.03 3.26
CA LEU A 210 0.33 -19.47 3.08
C LEU A 210 0.20 -18.05 2.54
N ALA A 211 0.65 -17.06 3.30
CA ALA A 211 0.68 -15.66 2.90
C ALA A 211 2.12 -15.23 2.61
N ILE A 212 2.41 -14.93 1.34
CA ILE A 212 3.71 -14.39 0.92
C ILE A 212 3.73 -12.90 1.25
N ASP A 213 4.66 -12.51 2.13
CA ASP A 213 4.88 -11.13 2.52
C ASP A 213 5.78 -10.42 1.49
N CYS A 214 5.15 -9.55 0.70
CA CYS A 214 5.83 -8.60 -0.18
C CYS A 214 5.79 -7.17 0.39
N GLY A 215 5.27 -6.98 1.59
CA GLY A 215 4.93 -5.74 2.26
C GLY A 215 3.47 -5.79 2.73
N ILE A 216 3.09 -6.88 3.40
CA ILE A 216 1.72 -7.18 3.79
C ILE A 216 1.17 -6.15 4.78
N LYS A 217 -0.03 -5.68 4.53
CA LYS A 217 -0.79 -4.87 5.48
C LYS A 217 -1.45 -5.76 6.53
N PHE A 218 -1.39 -5.34 7.78
CA PHE A 218 -2.00 -6.09 8.89
C PHE A 218 -3.49 -6.37 8.68
N ASN A 219 -4.20 -5.48 7.99
CA ASN A 219 -5.61 -5.71 7.73
C ASN A 219 -5.88 -6.87 6.75
N GLN A 220 -4.96 -7.19 5.84
CA GLN A 220 -5.05 -8.42 5.04
C GLN A 220 -5.03 -9.67 5.91
N ILE A 221 -4.14 -9.68 6.90
CA ILE A 221 -4.07 -10.77 7.89
C ILE A 221 -5.37 -10.82 8.70
N ARG A 222 -5.89 -9.66 9.19
CA ARG A 222 -7.17 -9.60 9.91
C ARG A 222 -8.33 -10.18 9.11
N CYS A 223 -8.43 -9.82 7.82
CA CYS A 223 -9.48 -10.34 6.93
C CYS A 223 -9.46 -11.87 6.81
N LEU A 224 -8.27 -12.48 6.74
CA LEU A 224 -8.12 -13.93 6.72
C LEU A 224 -8.44 -14.59 8.07
N LEU A 225 -7.91 -14.01 9.17
CA LEU A 225 -8.16 -14.51 10.54
C LEU A 225 -9.63 -14.45 10.93
N GLN A 226 -10.34 -13.37 10.55
CA GLN A 226 -11.79 -13.22 10.79
C GLN A 226 -12.62 -14.30 10.09
N ARG A 227 -12.07 -14.90 9.04
CA ARG A 227 -12.68 -16.01 8.28
C ARG A 227 -12.18 -17.39 8.71
N ASN A 228 -11.69 -17.50 9.94
CA ASN A 228 -11.18 -18.73 10.56
C ASN A 228 -10.02 -19.39 9.77
N CYS A 229 -9.20 -18.61 9.11
CA CYS A 229 -7.96 -19.11 8.50
C CYS A 229 -6.82 -19.15 9.52
N LYS A 230 -6.01 -20.20 9.47
CA LYS A 230 -4.66 -20.21 10.02
C LYS A 230 -3.75 -19.58 8.96
N VAL A 231 -3.10 -18.48 9.31
CA VAL A 231 -2.27 -17.72 8.36
C VAL A 231 -0.81 -17.89 8.72
N MET A 232 -0.03 -18.43 7.80
CA MET A 232 1.42 -18.47 7.88
C MET A 232 2.00 -17.39 6.96
N VAL A 233 2.49 -16.31 7.55
CA VAL A 233 3.14 -15.22 6.82
C VAL A 233 4.62 -15.55 6.66
N VAL A 234 5.11 -15.54 5.42
CA VAL A 234 6.49 -15.88 5.09
C VAL A 234 7.12 -14.82 4.19
N PRO A 235 8.43 -14.59 4.26
CA PRO A 235 9.12 -13.68 3.34
C PRO A 235 8.92 -14.04 1.87
N TRP A 236 9.01 -13.03 0.98
CA TRP A 236 8.85 -13.18 -0.47
C TRP A 236 9.79 -14.21 -1.13
N ASP A 237 10.93 -14.47 -0.53
CA ASP A 237 11.95 -15.41 -1.01
C ASP A 237 11.92 -16.77 -0.28
N TYR A 238 10.95 -16.97 0.64
CA TYR A 238 10.80 -18.21 1.40
C TYR A 238 10.48 -19.40 0.49
N GLU A 239 11.18 -20.51 0.70
CA GLU A 239 10.89 -21.78 0.02
C GLU A 239 9.80 -22.55 0.74
N PHE A 240 8.77 -22.97 0.02
CA PHE A 240 7.61 -23.65 0.59
C PHE A 240 7.15 -24.83 -0.27
N ASN A 241 6.53 -25.79 0.38
CA ASN A 241 5.73 -26.82 -0.29
C ASN A 241 4.26 -26.47 -0.21
N ILE A 242 3.65 -26.13 -1.35
CA ILE A 242 2.25 -25.68 -1.39
C ILE A 242 1.25 -26.76 -0.96
N SER A 243 1.61 -28.06 -1.00
CA SER A 243 0.72 -29.16 -0.59
C SER A 243 0.37 -29.12 0.91
N ASP A 244 1.12 -28.38 1.73
CA ASP A 244 0.89 -28.25 3.17
C ASP A 244 -0.21 -27.21 3.49
N TYR A 245 -0.74 -26.54 2.45
CA TYR A 245 -1.67 -25.43 2.58
C TYR A 245 -2.95 -25.66 1.78
N ASP A 246 -4.04 -25.01 2.21
CA ASP A 246 -5.32 -25.02 1.51
C ASP A 246 -5.45 -23.87 0.50
N GLY A 247 -4.63 -22.81 0.63
CA GLY A 247 -4.61 -21.66 -0.27
C GLY A 247 -3.31 -20.85 -0.21
N LEU A 248 -3.00 -20.16 -1.32
CA LEU A 248 -1.89 -19.22 -1.44
C LEU A 248 -2.41 -17.80 -1.54
N PHE A 249 -1.94 -16.94 -0.63
CA PHE A 249 -2.19 -15.51 -0.64
C PHE A 249 -0.91 -14.75 -0.96
N ILE A 250 -0.95 -13.80 -1.91
CA ILE A 250 0.20 -12.98 -2.31
C ILE A 250 -0.14 -11.53 -2.00
N SER A 251 0.58 -10.94 -1.05
CA SER A 251 0.26 -9.63 -0.50
C SER A 251 0.61 -8.48 -1.44
N ASN A 252 0.14 -7.28 -1.06
CA ASN A 252 0.63 -6.01 -1.59
C ASN A 252 2.10 -5.77 -1.24
N GLY A 253 2.69 -4.72 -1.82
CA GLY A 253 4.05 -4.31 -1.52
C GLY A 253 4.55 -3.17 -2.39
N PRO A 254 5.75 -2.63 -2.09
CA PRO A 254 6.35 -1.51 -2.81
C PRO A 254 7.13 -1.95 -4.05
N GLY A 255 7.34 -0.99 -4.96
CA GLY A 255 8.34 -1.08 -6.01
C GLY A 255 7.87 -1.71 -7.31
N ASP A 256 8.85 -2.07 -8.13
CA ASP A 256 8.67 -2.68 -9.45
C ASP A 256 8.54 -4.20 -9.32
N PRO A 257 7.41 -4.83 -9.76
CA PRO A 257 7.24 -6.27 -9.71
C PRO A 257 8.36 -7.04 -10.43
N ALA A 258 8.96 -6.47 -11.48
CA ALA A 258 10.06 -7.11 -12.22
C ALA A 258 11.31 -7.36 -11.37
N LYS A 259 11.45 -6.70 -10.21
CA LYS A 259 12.56 -6.93 -9.27
C LYS A 259 12.37 -8.19 -8.41
N CYS A 260 11.19 -8.80 -8.43
CA CYS A 260 10.87 -10.02 -7.68
C CYS A 260 10.95 -11.30 -8.54
N THR A 261 11.96 -11.39 -9.43
CA THR A 261 12.08 -12.47 -10.42
C THR A 261 12.05 -13.89 -9.82
N SER A 262 12.68 -14.09 -8.65
CA SER A 262 12.67 -15.40 -7.97
C SER A 262 11.27 -15.83 -7.56
N LEU A 263 10.47 -14.90 -7.01
CA LEU A 263 9.08 -15.16 -6.63
C LEU A 263 8.20 -15.38 -7.86
N ILE A 264 8.36 -14.56 -8.91
CA ILE A 264 7.64 -14.73 -10.19
C ILE A 264 7.89 -16.13 -10.75
N ASN A 265 9.14 -16.59 -10.81
CA ASN A 265 9.49 -17.92 -11.32
C ASN A 265 8.89 -19.04 -10.46
N ARG A 266 8.84 -18.86 -9.13
CA ARG A 266 8.23 -19.83 -8.23
C ARG A 266 6.72 -19.92 -8.42
N ILE A 267 6.03 -18.79 -8.52
CA ILE A 267 4.59 -18.76 -8.83
C ILE A 267 4.34 -19.37 -10.22
N ALA A 268 5.15 -19.03 -11.23
CA ALA A 268 5.05 -19.60 -12.57
C ALA A 268 5.16 -21.13 -12.54
N SER A 269 6.15 -21.68 -11.83
CA SER A 269 6.31 -23.12 -11.65
C SER A 269 5.07 -23.75 -11.01
N LEU A 270 4.45 -23.05 -10.06
CA LEU A 270 3.22 -23.50 -9.42
C LEU A 270 2.04 -23.52 -10.41
N LEU A 271 1.88 -22.46 -11.20
CA LEU A 271 0.83 -22.39 -12.24
C LEU A 271 1.02 -23.49 -13.29
N PHE A 272 2.25 -23.73 -13.75
CA PHE A 272 2.59 -24.79 -14.71
C PHE A 272 2.39 -26.20 -14.17
N SER A 273 2.49 -26.43 -12.85
CA SER A 273 2.19 -27.72 -12.22
C SER A 273 0.71 -28.10 -12.35
N GLY A 274 -0.14 -27.15 -12.73
CA GLY A 274 -1.57 -27.34 -12.88
C GLY A 274 -2.32 -27.56 -11.59
N THR A 275 -1.77 -27.13 -10.45
CA THR A 275 -2.42 -27.22 -9.13
C THR A 275 -3.83 -26.65 -9.16
N ASN A 276 -4.71 -27.17 -8.29
CA ASN A 276 -6.06 -26.62 -8.07
C ASN A 276 -6.17 -25.84 -6.74
N ILE A 277 -5.04 -25.59 -6.08
CA ILE A 277 -5.03 -24.79 -4.83
C ILE A 277 -5.41 -23.36 -5.17
N PRO A 278 -6.40 -22.77 -4.47
CA PRO A 278 -6.80 -21.38 -4.68
C PRO A 278 -5.63 -20.41 -4.48
N ILE A 279 -5.53 -19.44 -5.39
CA ILE A 279 -4.52 -18.37 -5.34
C ILE A 279 -5.22 -17.02 -5.40
N PHE A 280 -4.93 -16.15 -4.42
CA PHE A 280 -5.43 -14.77 -4.39
C PHE A 280 -4.27 -13.78 -4.23
N GLY A 281 -4.16 -12.82 -5.17
CA GLY A 281 -3.13 -11.78 -5.16
C GLY A 281 -3.74 -10.38 -5.01
N ILE A 282 -3.13 -9.52 -4.20
CA ILE A 282 -3.56 -8.13 -4.00
C ILE A 282 -2.43 -7.16 -4.38
N CYS A 283 -2.75 -6.16 -5.20
CA CYS A 283 -1.89 -5.04 -5.62
C CYS A 283 -0.56 -5.55 -6.25
N LEU A 284 0.58 -5.51 -5.55
CA LEU A 284 1.80 -6.13 -6.05
C LEU A 284 1.62 -7.62 -6.30
N GLY A 285 0.88 -8.34 -5.44
CA GLY A 285 0.56 -9.75 -5.62
C GLY A 285 -0.23 -10.04 -6.90
N HIS A 286 -1.11 -9.12 -7.32
CA HIS A 286 -1.77 -9.17 -8.62
C HIS A 286 -0.77 -9.06 -9.76
N GLN A 287 0.16 -8.11 -9.68
CA GLN A 287 1.19 -7.90 -10.71
C GLN A 287 2.17 -9.08 -10.80
N LEU A 288 2.55 -9.66 -9.66
CA LEU A 288 3.41 -10.84 -9.59
C LEU A 288 2.72 -12.08 -10.19
N LEU A 289 1.44 -12.29 -9.88
CA LEU A 289 0.64 -13.37 -10.44
C LEU A 289 0.47 -13.21 -11.97
N ALA A 290 0.22 -11.98 -12.44
CA ALA A 290 0.14 -11.67 -13.86
C ALA A 290 1.46 -11.94 -14.58
N SER A 291 2.59 -11.48 -14.01
CA SER A 291 3.93 -11.74 -14.56
C SER A 291 4.26 -13.23 -14.58
N ALA A 292 3.88 -13.98 -13.55
CA ALA A 292 4.07 -15.43 -13.48
C ALA A 292 3.21 -16.18 -14.49
N ALA A 293 2.03 -15.66 -14.83
CA ALA A 293 1.18 -16.18 -15.90
C ALA A 293 1.72 -15.86 -17.30
N GLY A 294 2.65 -14.92 -17.44
CA GLY A 294 3.26 -14.50 -18.71
C GLY A 294 2.76 -13.17 -19.24
N ALA A 295 1.98 -12.41 -18.45
CA ALA A 295 1.58 -11.06 -18.80
C ALA A 295 2.68 -10.03 -18.48
N ASN A 296 2.60 -8.87 -19.12
CA ASN A 296 3.50 -7.76 -18.88
C ASN A 296 2.91 -6.76 -17.87
N THR A 297 3.80 -6.09 -17.13
CA THR A 297 3.45 -4.94 -16.31
C THR A 297 4.13 -3.70 -16.84
N TYR A 298 3.55 -2.52 -16.58
CA TYR A 298 4.12 -1.25 -16.99
C TYR A 298 4.01 -0.21 -15.87
N LYS A 299 4.96 0.72 -15.84
CA LYS A 299 4.90 1.86 -14.92
C LYS A 299 3.89 2.87 -15.44
N MET A 300 2.90 3.19 -14.61
CA MET A 300 1.90 4.23 -14.90
C MET A 300 2.54 5.63 -14.80
N ARG A 301 1.96 6.61 -15.49
CA ARG A 301 2.48 7.98 -15.47
C ARG A 301 2.58 8.56 -14.07
N PHE A 302 1.52 8.45 -13.26
CA PHE A 302 1.48 8.94 -11.87
C PHE A 302 0.83 7.96 -10.89
N GLY A 303 0.28 6.83 -11.40
CA GLY A 303 -0.37 5.80 -10.60
C GLY A 303 -1.73 6.22 -10.04
N ASN A 304 -2.40 5.29 -9.38
CA ASN A 304 -3.68 5.47 -8.73
C ASN A 304 -3.52 5.36 -7.21
N ARG A 305 -3.82 6.46 -6.48
CA ARG A 305 -3.74 6.53 -5.02
C ARG A 305 -4.89 7.34 -4.46
N GLY A 306 -5.81 6.66 -3.77
CA GLY A 306 -6.99 7.26 -3.17
C GLY A 306 -7.99 6.19 -2.70
N HIS A 307 -9.05 6.63 -2.02
CA HIS A 307 -10.03 5.76 -1.39
C HIS A 307 -11.40 5.77 -2.10
N ASN A 308 -11.50 6.40 -3.26
CA ASN A 308 -12.74 6.60 -4.00
C ASN A 308 -12.57 6.35 -5.50
N LEU A 309 -11.79 5.34 -5.85
CA LEU A 309 -11.48 5.02 -7.23
C LEU A 309 -12.45 3.93 -7.75
N PRO A 310 -13.16 4.20 -8.87
CA PRO A 310 -14.18 3.29 -9.36
C PRO A 310 -13.56 2.14 -10.18
N ALA A 311 -13.91 0.90 -9.83
CA ALA A 311 -13.56 -0.30 -10.58
C ALA A 311 -14.83 -0.98 -11.09
N LEU A 312 -14.87 -1.29 -12.39
CA LEU A 312 -15.97 -1.98 -13.05
C LEU A 312 -15.67 -3.48 -13.07
N HIS A 313 -16.59 -4.28 -12.56
CA HIS A 313 -16.55 -5.74 -12.76
C HIS A 313 -16.80 -6.05 -14.24
N ALA A 314 -15.84 -6.69 -14.91
CA ALA A 314 -15.79 -6.79 -16.36
C ALA A 314 -17.02 -7.47 -16.98
N SER A 315 -17.54 -8.56 -16.37
CA SER A 315 -18.65 -9.31 -16.92
C SER A 315 -20.02 -8.71 -16.63
N SER A 316 -20.24 -8.09 -15.46
CA SER A 316 -21.55 -7.52 -15.09
C SER A 316 -21.68 -6.02 -15.32
N GLY A 317 -20.57 -5.31 -15.56
CA GLY A 317 -20.54 -3.84 -15.66
C GLY A 317 -20.84 -3.11 -14.33
N ARG A 318 -20.98 -3.84 -13.22
CA ARG A 318 -21.23 -3.24 -11.90
C ARG A 318 -19.99 -2.47 -11.43
N CYS A 319 -20.21 -1.25 -10.95
CA CYS A 319 -19.17 -0.38 -10.41
C CYS A 319 -19.04 -0.58 -8.90
N PHE A 320 -17.79 -0.66 -8.44
CA PHE A 320 -17.39 -0.69 -7.03
C PHE A 320 -16.48 0.49 -6.74
N ILE A 321 -16.61 1.06 -5.57
CA ILE A 321 -15.67 2.07 -5.10
C ILE A 321 -14.54 1.36 -4.34
N THR A 322 -13.31 1.66 -4.73
CA THR A 322 -12.13 0.94 -4.21
C THR A 322 -11.09 1.90 -3.64
N ALA A 323 -10.29 1.39 -2.71
CA ALA A 323 -9.04 2.01 -2.29
C ALA A 323 -7.89 1.48 -3.15
N GLN A 324 -7.04 2.39 -3.65
CA GLN A 324 -5.91 2.02 -4.51
C GLN A 324 -4.64 2.73 -4.06
N ASN A 325 -3.52 2.05 -4.20
CA ASN A 325 -2.17 2.58 -3.98
C ASN A 325 -1.17 1.82 -4.84
N HIS A 326 -1.07 2.17 -6.12
CA HIS A 326 -0.14 1.52 -7.04
C HIS A 326 0.39 2.48 -8.10
N GLY A 327 1.64 2.26 -8.52
CA GLY A 327 2.32 2.99 -9.60
C GLY A 327 2.61 2.13 -10.82
N PHE A 328 2.31 0.83 -10.74
CA PHE A 328 2.40 -0.12 -11.85
C PHE A 328 1.03 -0.75 -12.11
N ALA A 329 0.80 -1.19 -13.33
CA ALA A 329 -0.42 -1.90 -13.74
C ALA A 329 -0.08 -3.05 -14.69
N VAL A 330 -1.01 -4.00 -14.82
CA VAL A 330 -0.91 -5.11 -15.79
C VAL A 330 -1.39 -4.63 -17.16
N ASP A 331 -0.66 -4.97 -18.21
CA ASP A 331 -1.08 -4.72 -19.60
C ASP A 331 -2.11 -5.78 -20.02
N CYS A 332 -3.37 -5.39 -20.13
CA CYS A 332 -4.48 -6.25 -20.53
C CYS A 332 -4.24 -6.96 -21.86
N ASN A 333 -3.54 -6.31 -22.80
CA ASN A 333 -3.28 -6.88 -24.13
C ASN A 333 -2.28 -8.04 -24.08
N SER A 334 -1.54 -8.17 -22.99
CA SER A 334 -0.56 -9.22 -22.77
C SER A 334 -1.09 -10.42 -21.98
N LEU A 335 -2.34 -10.37 -21.50
CA LEU A 335 -2.93 -11.48 -20.75
C LEU A 335 -2.97 -12.76 -21.62
N PRO A 336 -2.52 -13.92 -21.07
CA PRO A 336 -2.65 -15.21 -21.77
C PRO A 336 -4.11 -15.59 -22.00
N LYS A 337 -4.37 -16.41 -23.03
CA LYS A 337 -5.73 -16.75 -23.49
C LYS A 337 -6.67 -17.35 -22.43
N ASN A 338 -6.12 -17.99 -21.41
CA ASN A 338 -6.87 -18.61 -20.31
C ASN A 338 -7.06 -17.67 -19.10
N TRP A 339 -6.71 -16.40 -19.25
CA TRP A 339 -6.91 -15.36 -18.24
C TRP A 339 -7.79 -14.23 -18.79
N ASN A 340 -8.73 -13.78 -17.98
CA ASN A 340 -9.65 -12.71 -18.32
C ASN A 340 -9.49 -11.55 -17.34
N GLU A 341 -9.85 -10.35 -17.78
CA GLU A 341 -10.03 -9.20 -16.89
C GLU A 341 -11.19 -9.49 -15.93
N LEU A 342 -10.96 -9.29 -14.65
CA LEU A 342 -12.00 -9.37 -13.61
C LEU A 342 -12.56 -8.00 -13.28
N PHE A 343 -11.68 -7.00 -13.14
CA PHE A 343 -12.03 -5.61 -12.91
C PHE A 343 -11.21 -4.66 -13.79
N ILE A 344 -11.83 -3.52 -14.13
CA ILE A 344 -11.25 -2.49 -14.99
C ILE A 344 -11.48 -1.14 -14.32
N ASN A 345 -10.48 -0.29 -14.24
CA ASN A 345 -10.62 1.07 -13.74
C ASN A 345 -11.57 1.89 -14.64
N ALA A 346 -12.58 2.52 -14.06
CA ALA A 346 -13.54 3.29 -14.83
C ALA A 346 -12.97 4.61 -15.36
N ASN A 347 -11.89 5.14 -14.76
CA ASN A 347 -11.30 6.42 -15.11
C ASN A 347 -10.27 6.32 -16.24
N ASP A 348 -9.29 5.38 -16.11
CA ASP A 348 -8.15 5.29 -17.02
C ASP A 348 -8.07 3.97 -17.78
N ARG A 349 -9.02 3.05 -17.54
CA ARG A 349 -9.12 1.74 -18.19
C ARG A 349 -7.95 0.78 -17.87
N SER A 350 -7.15 1.08 -16.85
CA SER A 350 -6.13 0.15 -16.37
C SER A 350 -6.78 -1.14 -15.83
N ASN A 351 -6.03 -2.24 -15.88
CA ASN A 351 -6.47 -3.51 -15.30
C ASN A 351 -6.53 -3.39 -13.77
N GLU A 352 -7.68 -3.74 -13.21
CA GLU A 352 -7.91 -3.73 -11.77
C GLU A 352 -8.10 -5.14 -11.18
N GLY A 353 -7.97 -6.16 -12.00
CA GLY A 353 -8.03 -7.54 -11.57
C GLY A 353 -8.11 -8.52 -12.72
N MET A 354 -7.65 -9.73 -12.47
CA MET A 354 -7.70 -10.83 -13.43
C MET A 354 -8.17 -12.12 -12.78
N ILE A 355 -8.72 -13.01 -13.58
CA ILE A 355 -9.25 -14.32 -13.19
C ILE A 355 -8.90 -15.37 -14.22
N HIS A 356 -8.52 -16.56 -13.77
CA HIS A 356 -8.29 -17.69 -14.65
C HIS A 356 -9.61 -18.39 -15.02
N GLU A 357 -9.77 -18.84 -16.27
CA GLU A 357 -11.03 -19.42 -16.79
C GLU A 357 -11.47 -20.70 -16.07
N SER A 358 -10.52 -21.55 -15.69
CA SER A 358 -10.80 -22.91 -15.20
C SER A 358 -10.07 -23.29 -13.90
N LYS A 359 -9.15 -22.46 -13.43
CA LYS A 359 -8.40 -22.67 -12.18
C LYS A 359 -8.82 -21.67 -11.13
N PRO A 360 -8.70 -22.00 -9.83
CA PRO A 360 -9.11 -21.12 -8.74
C PRO A 360 -8.07 -20.01 -8.47
N TYR A 361 -7.67 -19.30 -9.53
CA TYR A 361 -6.69 -18.21 -9.46
C TYR A 361 -7.34 -16.89 -9.82
N PHE A 362 -7.24 -15.91 -8.94
CA PHE A 362 -7.70 -14.55 -9.20
C PHE A 362 -6.87 -13.54 -8.43
N SER A 363 -6.94 -12.30 -8.86
CA SER A 363 -6.25 -11.21 -8.18
C SER A 363 -6.89 -9.87 -8.47
N VAL A 364 -6.63 -8.89 -7.60
CA VAL A 364 -7.10 -7.51 -7.76
C VAL A 364 -5.98 -6.51 -7.53
N GLN A 365 -6.00 -5.42 -8.29
CA GLN A 365 -5.02 -4.34 -8.19
C GLN A 365 -5.31 -3.41 -7.01
N PHE A 366 -6.59 -3.20 -6.70
CA PHE A 366 -7.05 -2.42 -5.56
C PHE A 366 -6.93 -3.19 -4.23
N HIS A 367 -7.21 -2.50 -3.13
CA HIS A 367 -7.13 -3.03 -1.76
C HIS A 367 -8.52 -3.31 -1.19
N PRO A 368 -9.05 -4.54 -1.28
CA PRO A 368 -10.37 -4.90 -0.72
C PRO A 368 -10.38 -4.89 0.82
N GLU A 369 -9.22 -4.97 1.45
CA GLU A 369 -9.02 -4.96 2.90
C GLU A 369 -8.95 -3.56 3.50
N HIS A 370 -9.03 -2.49 2.72
CA HIS A 370 -8.69 -1.15 3.18
C HIS A 370 -9.57 -0.67 4.33
N CYS A 371 -8.96 -0.34 5.48
CA CYS A 371 -9.68 -0.07 6.72
C CYS A 371 -10.25 1.36 6.81
N ALA A 372 -9.60 2.35 6.21
CA ALA A 372 -10.05 3.75 6.21
C ALA A 372 -10.85 4.14 4.96
N GLY A 373 -11.32 3.18 4.20
CA GLY A 373 -11.97 3.39 2.92
C GLY A 373 -13.24 2.55 2.72
N PRO A 374 -13.67 2.36 1.47
CA PRO A 374 -14.90 1.67 1.15
C PRO A 374 -14.81 0.16 1.42
N ASP A 375 -15.90 -0.42 1.90
CA ASP A 375 -16.04 -1.86 2.20
C ASP A 375 -16.62 -2.64 1.00
N ASP A 376 -16.75 -1.99 -0.15
CA ASP A 376 -17.50 -2.49 -1.32
C ASP A 376 -16.97 -3.83 -1.85
N THR A 377 -15.71 -4.18 -1.59
CA THR A 377 -15.01 -5.32 -2.21
C THR A 377 -14.40 -6.32 -1.22
N GLU A 378 -14.58 -6.15 0.10
CA GLU A 378 -14.03 -7.07 1.12
C GLU A 378 -14.54 -8.51 0.96
N TRP A 379 -15.72 -8.70 0.36
CA TRP A 379 -16.29 -10.00 0.03
C TRP A 379 -15.40 -10.89 -0.87
N LEU A 380 -14.37 -10.33 -1.52
CA LEU A 380 -13.40 -11.11 -2.30
C LEU A 380 -12.60 -12.08 -1.41
N PHE A 381 -12.39 -11.74 -0.14
CA PHE A 381 -11.84 -12.68 0.84
C PHE A 381 -12.78 -13.85 1.09
N ASP A 382 -14.12 -13.64 1.07
CA ASP A 382 -15.08 -14.73 1.21
C ASP A 382 -15.02 -15.67 0.01
N VAL A 383 -14.86 -15.13 -1.21
CA VAL A 383 -14.68 -15.94 -2.44
C VAL A 383 -13.41 -16.80 -2.33
N PHE A 384 -12.32 -16.24 -1.82
CA PHE A 384 -11.08 -16.99 -1.60
C PHE A 384 -11.29 -18.13 -0.60
N VAL A 385 -11.94 -17.86 0.53
CA VAL A 385 -12.21 -18.87 1.58
C VAL A 385 -13.19 -19.94 1.08
N GLU A 386 -14.25 -19.58 0.37
CA GLU A 386 -15.19 -20.55 -0.19
C GLU A 386 -14.53 -21.43 -1.26
N SER A 387 -13.60 -20.85 -2.06
CA SER A 387 -12.83 -21.64 -3.01
C SER A 387 -11.91 -22.67 -2.32
N MET A 388 -11.29 -22.32 -1.19
CA MET A 388 -10.52 -23.27 -0.37
C MET A 388 -11.40 -24.39 0.21
N LYS A 389 -12.61 -24.03 0.66
CA LYS A 389 -13.56 -25.01 1.21
C LYS A 389 -13.98 -26.04 0.16
N ILE A 390 -14.31 -25.60 -1.06
CA ILE A 390 -14.65 -26.48 -2.17
C ILE A 390 -13.45 -27.35 -2.53
N PHE A 391 -12.26 -26.74 -2.73
CA PHE A 391 -11.04 -27.48 -3.04
C PHE A 391 -10.72 -28.55 -1.96
N LYS A 392 -10.83 -28.21 -0.68
CA LYS A 392 -10.56 -29.13 0.44
C LYS A 392 -11.49 -30.35 0.40
N THR A 393 -12.74 -30.14 -0.01
CA THR A 393 -13.78 -31.18 -0.04
C THR A 393 -13.69 -32.04 -1.29
N THR A 394 -13.51 -31.47 -2.45
CA THR A 394 -13.62 -32.14 -3.75
C THR A 394 -12.28 -32.48 -4.39
N LYS A 395 -11.22 -31.70 -4.07
CA LYS A 395 -9.92 -31.66 -4.76
C LYS A 395 -10.02 -31.23 -6.24
N ASP A 396 -11.20 -30.84 -6.68
CA ASP A 396 -11.47 -30.39 -8.03
C ASP A 396 -11.20 -28.88 -8.20
N SER A 397 -11.16 -28.45 -9.44
CA SER A 397 -11.09 -27.04 -9.79
C SER A 397 -12.40 -26.33 -9.41
N VAL A 398 -12.28 -25.12 -8.90
CA VAL A 398 -13.40 -24.27 -8.50
C VAL A 398 -13.76 -23.29 -9.59
N ASN A 399 -15.03 -23.16 -9.93
CA ASN A 399 -15.50 -22.14 -10.85
C ASN A 399 -15.65 -20.79 -10.13
N LEU A 400 -14.59 -20.00 -10.13
CA LEU A 400 -14.58 -18.67 -9.48
C LEU A 400 -15.59 -17.69 -10.07
N ASN A 401 -15.78 -17.72 -11.41
CA ASN A 401 -16.78 -16.85 -12.06
C ASN A 401 -18.19 -17.10 -11.51
N GLN A 402 -18.53 -18.35 -11.25
CA GLN A 402 -19.81 -18.69 -10.63
C GLN A 402 -19.89 -18.14 -9.21
N LEU A 403 -18.88 -18.37 -8.37
CA LEU A 403 -18.86 -17.86 -6.97
C LEU A 403 -18.99 -16.34 -6.90
N ILE A 404 -18.25 -15.63 -7.75
CA ILE A 404 -18.30 -14.17 -7.83
C ILE A 404 -19.69 -13.71 -8.27
N ASN A 405 -20.28 -14.30 -9.31
CA ASN A 405 -21.60 -13.93 -9.80
C ASN A 405 -22.70 -14.22 -8.77
N GLU A 406 -22.62 -15.32 -8.03
CA GLU A 406 -23.53 -15.61 -6.92
C GLU A 406 -23.46 -14.52 -5.84
N ARG A 407 -22.25 -14.13 -5.41
CA ARG A 407 -22.07 -13.04 -4.45
C ARG A 407 -22.65 -11.71 -4.95
N LEU A 408 -22.43 -11.38 -6.21
CA LEU A 408 -22.99 -10.16 -6.82
C LEU A 408 -24.52 -10.17 -6.87
N SER A 409 -25.15 -11.33 -7.06
CA SER A 409 -26.62 -11.46 -7.09
C SER A 409 -27.24 -11.27 -5.69
N PHE A 410 -26.63 -11.78 -4.64
CA PHE A 410 -27.09 -11.59 -3.26
C PHE A 410 -27.09 -10.12 -2.81
N THR A 411 -26.06 -9.36 -3.17
CA THR A 411 -25.98 -7.95 -2.80
C THR A 411 -27.00 -7.06 -3.53
N THR A 412 -27.57 -7.51 -4.65
CA THR A 412 -28.62 -6.77 -5.38
C THR A 412 -29.98 -6.91 -4.69
N ASN A 413 -30.27 -8.05 -4.07
CA ASN A 413 -31.54 -8.30 -3.40
C ASN A 413 -31.72 -7.54 -2.07
N TYR A 414 -30.63 -7.15 -1.39
CA TYR A 414 -30.70 -6.34 -0.16
C TYR A 414 -31.00 -4.86 -0.43
N ARG A 415 -30.73 -4.33 -1.63
CA ARG A 415 -31.04 -2.93 -2.01
C ARG A 415 -32.46 -2.72 -2.54
N SER A 416 -33.20 -3.78 -2.82
CA SER A 416 -34.61 -3.69 -3.28
C SER A 416 -35.63 -3.71 -2.13
N VAL A 417 -35.19 -3.68 -0.86
CA VAL A 417 -36.04 -3.77 0.35
C VAL A 417 -35.92 -2.51 1.23
N ILE A 418 -35.29 -1.43 0.73
CA ILE A 418 -35.26 -0.12 1.42
C ILE A 418 -36.01 0.91 0.59
#